data_b7175dcfc075c5ace2a1ae3ac45132b4
#
_entry.id   b7175dcfc075c5ace2a1ae3ac45132b4
#
_cell.length_a   1.000
_cell.length_b   1.000
_cell.length_c   1.000
_cell.angle_alpha   90.00
_cell.angle_beta   90.00
_cell.angle_gamma   90.00
#
_symmetry.space_group_name_H-M   'P 1'
#
loop_
_entity.id
_entity.type
_entity.pdbx_description
1 polymer ?
#
loop_
_entity_poly.entity_id
_entity_poly.type
_entity_poly.pdbx_seq_one_letter_code
_entity_poly.pdbx_strand_id
1 'polypeptide(L)'
;MTLAASSLTGVSQKVSARHWQQTLLAFLLAAFTISCDEKHQSQNVESRPKRFQTATINNIEPRRDVAGKIIDAHGGCLQFFEGRYYLYGTAFGTNESSTALNCPFRVYSSPDLERWTYAGELLKDQPRGVYTRPCVVFNPHTHKYVLWYNWLPKLWNGQIAVATSDSPVGPFTIVNPNVRVFGSRPGDGSLFVDDDGTGYYIYTSMGDGYAVRVERLKPDYLGSNGETSSILAKGVEAPVLFRRNNLYYALCGPLCPDCPEGSQVLVLTSISPLGPFTARSNINRRSGNGASTEPGQDILVASRFDEGAPIVPAQQTWIARIPTSEGPAFIWMGDRWESCPDGVKGHDFQSWSAPLKFSPDGDILPIKIVERWHITWAWGD
;
A
#
# COMPACT_ATOMS: atom_id res chain seq x y z
N MET A 1 -7.01 -68.34 8.37
CA MET A 1 -7.10 -68.49 9.83
C MET A 1 -7.70 -67.19 10.35
N THR A 2 -8.97 -67.05 10.38
CA THR A 2 -10.03 -67.56 11.24
C THR A 2 -10.09 -66.82 12.57
N LEU A 3 -11.13 -65.96 12.71
CA LEU A 3 -12.03 -65.71 13.86
C LEU A 3 -11.40 -65.10 15.12
N ALA A 4 -12.03 -64.14 15.81
CA ALA A 4 -13.42 -64.10 16.21
C ALA A 4 -13.85 -62.72 16.68
N ALA A 5 -15.15 -62.44 16.50
CA ALA A 5 -15.92 -61.36 17.06
C ALA A 5 -16.39 -61.74 18.48
N SER A 6 -16.64 -60.74 19.33
CA SER A 6 -17.60 -60.87 20.40
C SER A 6 -18.35 -59.55 20.67
N SER A 7 -19.61 -59.64 20.52
CA SER A 7 -20.71 -58.72 20.90
C SER A 7 -21.09 -58.89 22.38
N LEU A 8 -21.62 -57.86 23.01
CA LEU A 8 -22.67 -57.89 24.07
C LEU A 8 -23.14 -56.44 24.30
N THR A 9 -24.32 -56.04 23.82
CA THR A 9 -25.65 -55.92 24.44
C THR A 9 -25.65 -55.19 25.78
N GLY A 10 -26.18 -54.00 25.92
CA GLY A 10 -27.52 -53.56 25.98
C GLY A 10 -27.87 -53.23 27.42
N VAL A 11 -28.44 -52.06 27.70
CA VAL A 11 -29.64 -51.87 28.58
C VAL A 11 -30.14 -50.42 28.44
N SER A 12 -31.36 -50.35 28.03
CA SER A 12 -32.25 -49.17 28.01
C SER A 12 -32.88 -49.00 29.42
N GLN A 13 -32.95 -47.78 29.91
CA GLN A 13 -33.98 -47.44 30.89
C GLN A 13 -34.61 -46.07 30.58
N LYS A 14 -35.88 -46.15 30.16
CA LYS A 14 -36.85 -45.07 30.19
C LYS A 14 -37.33 -44.92 31.66
N VAL A 15 -37.41 -43.66 32.15
CA VAL A 15 -38.29 -43.33 33.26
C VAL A 15 -39.05 -42.04 32.94
N SER A 16 -40.36 -42.15 33.13
CA SER A 16 -41.50 -41.36 32.75
C SER A 16 -41.66 -40.05 33.50
N ALA A 17 -42.41 -39.15 32.83
CA ALA A 17 -42.98 -37.94 33.34
C ALA A 17 -44.00 -38.20 34.47
N ARG A 18 -44.07 -37.35 35.47
CA ARG A 18 -45.31 -37.05 36.24
C ARG A 18 -45.31 -35.61 36.75
N HIS A 19 -46.35 -34.94 36.36
CA HIS A 19 -47.09 -33.83 36.91
C HIS A 19 -46.89 -33.52 38.40
N TRP A 20 -46.81 -32.25 38.74
CA TRP A 20 -47.58 -31.64 39.83
C TRP A 20 -48.02 -30.23 39.47
N GLN A 21 -49.38 -30.04 39.66
CA GLN A 21 -50.11 -28.80 39.47
C GLN A 21 -50.05 -27.92 40.72
N GLN A 22 -50.12 -26.60 40.44
CA GLN A 22 -50.86 -25.57 41.16
C GLN A 22 -50.57 -25.31 42.65
N THR A 23 -50.15 -24.08 42.91
CA THR A 23 -50.66 -23.30 44.02
C THR A 23 -50.71 -21.81 43.60
N LEU A 24 -51.97 -21.34 43.43
CA LEU A 24 -52.30 -19.91 43.39
C LEU A 24 -52.15 -19.32 44.80
N LEU A 25 -51.51 -18.17 44.88
CA LEU A 25 -51.79 -17.21 45.96
C LEU A 25 -51.78 -15.79 45.37
N ALA A 26 -52.95 -15.19 45.41
CA ALA A 26 -53.22 -13.81 45.08
C ALA A 26 -52.61 -12.87 46.14
N PHE A 27 -51.93 -11.85 45.73
CA PHE A 27 -51.71 -10.64 46.52
C PHE A 27 -52.14 -9.41 45.72
N LEU A 28 -53.03 -8.66 46.44
CA LEU A 28 -53.75 -7.48 45.99
C LEU A 28 -52.85 -6.34 45.51
N LEU A 29 -53.40 -5.61 44.54
CA LEU A 29 -53.07 -4.31 44.03
C LEU A 29 -52.70 -3.28 45.12
N ALA A 30 -51.60 -2.60 44.91
CA ALA A 30 -51.40 -1.18 45.23
C ALA A 30 -50.82 -0.49 44.01
N ALA A 31 -51.66 0.22 43.28
CA ALA A 31 -51.29 1.07 42.17
C ALA A 31 -50.57 2.30 42.71
N PHE A 32 -49.26 2.40 42.51
CA PHE A 32 -48.54 3.67 42.54
C PHE A 32 -48.18 3.99 41.11
N THR A 33 -48.97 4.88 40.54
CA THR A 33 -48.62 5.58 39.30
C THR A 33 -47.49 6.56 39.57
N ILE A 34 -46.26 6.14 39.39
CA ILE A 34 -45.15 7.07 39.22
C ILE A 34 -45.06 7.33 37.71
N SER A 35 -45.57 8.48 37.31
CA SER A 35 -45.34 9.04 36.01
C SER A 35 -43.85 9.46 35.95
N CYS A 36 -43.00 8.59 35.43
CA CYS A 36 -41.69 8.98 34.98
C CYS A 36 -41.86 9.60 33.60
N ASP A 37 -41.89 10.92 33.55
CA ASP A 37 -41.57 11.69 32.37
C ASP A 37 -40.09 11.47 32.07
N GLU A 38 -39.76 10.37 31.36
CA GLU A 38 -38.48 10.25 30.65
C GLU A 38 -38.51 11.23 29.48
N LYS A 39 -38.13 12.47 29.79
CA LYS A 39 -37.59 13.37 28.77
C LYS A 39 -36.37 12.69 28.20
N HIS A 40 -36.54 11.96 27.10
CA HIS A 40 -35.45 11.69 26.16
C HIS A 40 -34.86 13.04 25.74
N GLN A 41 -33.89 13.52 26.52
CA GLN A 41 -32.91 14.45 26.02
C GLN A 41 -32.10 13.68 24.96
N SER A 42 -32.54 13.78 23.70
CA SER A 42 -31.66 13.54 22.58
C SER A 42 -30.48 14.50 22.79
N GLN A 43 -29.39 13.99 23.33
CA GLN A 43 -28.12 14.69 23.26
C GLN A 43 -27.86 14.88 21.77
N ASN A 44 -28.16 16.08 21.29
CA ASN A 44 -27.57 16.56 20.06
C ASN A 44 -26.06 16.50 20.27
N VAL A 45 -25.43 15.43 19.80
CA VAL A 45 -24.00 15.38 19.60
C VAL A 45 -23.77 16.42 18.51
N GLU A 46 -23.55 17.68 18.93
CA GLU A 46 -23.04 18.70 18.02
C GLU A 46 -21.76 18.13 17.42
N SER A 47 -21.85 17.70 16.17
CA SER A 47 -20.67 17.31 15.42
C SER A 47 -19.74 18.50 15.41
N ARG A 48 -18.55 18.35 16.00
CA ARG A 48 -17.54 19.41 16.00
C ARG A 48 -17.34 19.87 14.54
N PRO A 49 -17.27 21.18 14.30
CA PRO A 49 -17.11 21.68 12.94
C PRO A 49 -15.85 21.07 12.34
N LYS A 50 -16.00 20.37 11.23
CA LYS A 50 -14.86 19.80 10.48
C LYS A 50 -13.91 20.95 10.14
N ARG A 51 -12.68 20.86 10.60
CA ARG A 51 -11.62 21.79 10.20
C ARG A 51 -11.07 21.31 8.86
N PHE A 52 -11.04 22.20 7.89
CA PHE A 52 -10.43 21.93 6.59
C PHE A 52 -8.99 22.45 6.61
N GLN A 53 -8.09 21.64 6.09
CA GLN A 53 -6.71 22.00 5.87
C GLN A 53 -6.40 21.88 4.39
N THR A 54 -5.70 22.87 3.84
CA THR A 54 -5.28 22.87 2.43
C THR A 54 -3.77 22.85 2.36
N ALA A 55 -3.20 21.98 1.54
CA ALA A 55 -1.78 21.96 1.21
C ALA A 55 -1.57 22.34 -0.25
N THR A 56 -0.45 23.01 -0.48
CA THR A 56 0.10 23.27 -1.81
C THR A 56 1.19 22.27 -2.12
N ILE A 57 0.99 21.47 -3.15
CA ILE A 57 2.00 20.55 -3.65
C ILE A 57 2.79 21.24 -4.76
N ASN A 58 4.12 21.28 -4.60
CA ASN A 58 5.06 21.90 -5.51
C ASN A 58 5.93 20.82 -6.18
N ASN A 59 5.98 20.82 -7.53
CA ASN A 59 6.73 19.88 -8.34
C ASN A 59 7.86 20.55 -9.18
N ILE A 60 8.11 21.85 -8.97
CA ILE A 60 9.10 22.60 -9.77
C ILE A 60 10.49 22.65 -9.13
N GLU A 61 10.61 22.20 -7.91
CA GLU A 61 11.86 22.17 -7.16
C GLU A 61 11.86 21.01 -6.15
N PRO A 62 13.02 20.57 -5.67
CA PRO A 62 13.09 19.56 -4.61
C PRO A 62 12.36 20.02 -3.35
N ARG A 63 11.57 19.12 -2.75
CA ARG A 63 10.96 19.39 -1.45
C ARG A 63 12.01 19.64 -0.39
N ARG A 64 11.70 20.55 0.52
CA ARG A 64 12.58 20.86 1.65
C ARG A 64 11.89 20.60 2.97
N ASP A 65 12.67 20.22 3.95
CA ASP A 65 12.23 20.15 5.34
C ASP A 65 12.19 21.55 6.00
N VAL A 66 11.67 21.60 7.22
CA VAL A 66 11.57 22.87 7.99
C VAL A 66 12.93 23.48 8.32
N ALA A 67 14.02 22.73 8.20
CA ALA A 67 15.39 23.23 8.34
C ALA A 67 15.97 23.72 7.00
N GLY A 68 15.18 23.69 5.91
CA GLY A 68 15.60 24.10 4.56
C GLY A 68 16.43 23.07 3.81
N LYS A 69 16.63 21.87 4.36
CA LYS A 69 17.36 20.78 3.69
C LYS A 69 16.46 20.08 2.70
N ILE A 70 17.02 19.65 1.58
CA ILE A 70 16.31 18.85 0.58
C ILE A 70 15.89 17.51 1.21
N ILE A 71 14.65 17.09 0.94
CA ILE A 71 14.12 15.80 1.36
C ILE A 71 14.67 14.72 0.44
N ASP A 72 15.60 13.95 0.97
CA ASP A 72 16.21 12.81 0.31
C ASP A 72 15.55 11.52 0.82
N ALA A 73 14.47 11.12 0.14
CA ALA A 73 13.67 9.93 0.45
C ALA A 73 12.97 9.43 -0.82
N HIS A 74 13.66 8.63 -1.63
CA HIS A 74 13.25 8.21 -2.96
C HIS A 74 12.75 6.77 -3.00
N GLY A 75 11.93 6.43 -3.99
CA GLY A 75 11.48 5.06 -4.26
C GLY A 75 10.54 4.45 -3.22
N GLY A 76 10.09 5.22 -2.25
CA GLY A 76 9.33 4.72 -1.12
C GLY A 76 7.84 5.03 -1.16
N CYS A 77 7.23 5.20 0.00
CA CYS A 77 5.80 5.39 0.16
C CYS A 77 5.44 6.58 1.04
N LEU A 78 4.22 7.09 0.88
CA LEU A 78 3.60 8.09 1.74
C LEU A 78 2.43 7.44 2.48
N GLN A 79 2.45 7.51 3.82
CA GLN A 79 1.44 6.94 4.68
C GLN A 79 0.88 7.97 5.65
N PHE A 80 -0.33 7.71 6.14
CA PHE A 80 -0.97 8.54 7.15
C PHE A 80 -1.22 7.69 8.40
N PHE A 81 -0.55 8.02 9.50
CA PHE A 81 -0.67 7.36 10.79
C PHE A 81 -0.84 8.41 11.88
N GLU A 82 -1.70 8.15 12.84
CA GLU A 82 -1.82 8.97 14.07
C GLU A 82 -1.96 10.47 13.79
N GLY A 83 -2.70 10.83 12.74
CA GLY A 83 -2.94 12.24 12.38
C GLY A 83 -1.77 12.92 11.66
N ARG A 84 -0.77 12.20 11.19
CA ARG A 84 0.39 12.74 10.48
C ARG A 84 0.72 11.94 9.23
N TYR A 85 1.29 12.61 8.25
CA TYR A 85 1.86 11.98 7.07
C TYR A 85 3.32 11.60 7.32
N TYR A 86 3.73 10.46 6.80
CA TYR A 86 5.08 9.93 6.86
C TYR A 86 5.55 9.58 5.45
N LEU A 87 6.60 10.26 5.00
CA LEU A 87 7.26 9.99 3.72
C LEU A 87 8.50 9.15 4.00
N TYR A 88 8.51 7.94 3.46
CA TYR A 88 9.60 6.99 3.57
C TYR A 88 10.32 6.89 2.23
N GLY A 89 11.62 6.69 2.24
CA GLY A 89 12.38 6.49 1.02
C GLY A 89 13.85 6.17 1.26
N THR A 90 14.53 5.80 0.19
CA THR A 90 15.99 5.62 0.16
C THR A 90 16.66 6.98 0.06
N ALA A 91 17.65 7.22 0.89
CA ALA A 91 18.45 8.43 0.85
C ALA A 91 19.76 8.18 0.06
N PHE A 92 19.87 8.80 -1.10
CA PHE A 92 21.04 8.63 -1.95
C PHE A 92 22.20 9.57 -1.60
N GLY A 93 21.94 10.68 -0.89
CA GLY A 93 22.96 11.65 -0.55
C GLY A 93 23.64 12.18 -1.80
N THR A 94 24.97 12.22 -1.77
CA THR A 94 25.82 12.67 -2.90
C THR A 94 26.17 11.55 -3.89
N ASN A 95 25.51 10.38 -3.80
CA ASN A 95 25.73 9.32 -4.78
C ASN A 95 25.16 9.71 -6.15
N GLU A 96 25.76 9.19 -7.20
CA GLU A 96 25.36 9.43 -8.59
C GLU A 96 24.45 8.32 -9.14
N SER A 97 24.27 7.23 -8.39
CA SER A 97 23.56 6.03 -8.86
C SER A 97 22.47 5.57 -7.89
N SER A 98 21.34 5.18 -8.45
CA SER A 98 20.24 4.50 -7.71
C SER A 98 20.65 3.11 -7.19
N THR A 99 21.76 2.56 -7.68
CA THR A 99 22.34 1.29 -7.21
C THR A 99 23.50 1.48 -6.23
N ALA A 100 23.64 2.66 -5.65
CA ALA A 100 24.65 2.95 -4.64
C ALA A 100 24.46 2.05 -3.41
N LEU A 101 25.61 1.59 -2.85
CA LEU A 101 25.60 0.66 -1.73
C LEU A 101 25.30 1.38 -0.40
N ASN A 102 24.56 0.69 0.46
CA ASN A 102 24.32 1.07 1.84
C ASN A 102 23.61 2.43 2.03
N CYS A 103 22.85 2.86 1.04
CA CYS A 103 22.00 4.03 1.18
C CYS A 103 20.96 3.77 2.28
N PRO A 104 20.87 4.62 3.31
CA PRO A 104 19.91 4.40 4.39
C PRO A 104 18.48 4.69 3.94
N PHE A 105 17.52 4.09 4.61
CA PHE A 105 16.14 4.52 4.53
C PHE A 105 15.89 5.67 5.50
N ARG A 106 15.29 6.75 5.01
CA ARG A 106 14.88 7.90 5.81
C ARG A 106 13.39 8.03 5.90
N VAL A 107 12.95 8.67 6.98
CA VAL A 107 11.57 9.06 7.19
C VAL A 107 11.47 10.54 7.52
N TYR A 108 10.51 11.19 6.89
CA TYR A 108 10.09 12.56 7.17
C TYR A 108 8.63 12.55 7.58
N SER A 109 8.25 13.38 8.56
CA SER A 109 6.88 13.50 9.00
C SER A 109 6.33 14.89 8.76
N SER A 110 5.03 14.97 8.42
CA SER A 110 4.34 16.24 8.20
C SER A 110 2.92 16.19 8.77
N PRO A 111 2.46 17.27 9.43
CA PRO A 111 1.05 17.37 9.79
C PRO A 111 0.15 17.76 8.62
N ASP A 112 0.73 18.28 7.51
CA ASP A 112 0.00 19.04 6.49
C ASP A 112 0.52 18.89 5.06
N LEU A 113 1.39 17.93 4.77
CA LEU A 113 2.03 17.69 3.46
C LEU A 113 2.94 18.82 2.95
N GLU A 114 3.07 19.93 3.70
CA GLU A 114 3.93 21.07 3.37
C GLU A 114 5.13 21.19 4.32
N ARG A 115 4.87 21.15 5.63
CA ARG A 115 5.89 21.28 6.68
C ARG A 115 6.46 19.93 7.05
N TRP A 116 7.55 19.57 6.43
CA TRP A 116 8.23 18.29 6.64
C TRP A 116 9.31 18.40 7.70
N THR A 117 9.37 17.45 8.60
CA THR A 117 10.42 17.32 9.60
C THR A 117 11.15 16.02 9.39
N TYR A 118 12.47 16.05 9.30
CA TYR A 118 13.28 14.84 9.33
C TYR A 118 13.06 14.10 10.64
N ALA A 119 12.68 12.84 10.58
CA ALA A 119 12.32 12.05 11.76
C ALA A 119 13.31 10.89 12.04
N GLY A 120 14.25 10.61 11.15
CA GLY A 120 15.33 9.65 11.41
C GLY A 120 15.59 8.67 10.27
N GLU A 121 16.47 7.72 10.55
CA GLU A 121 16.76 6.56 9.71
C GLU A 121 16.03 5.34 10.25
N LEU A 122 15.45 4.53 9.35
CA LEU A 122 14.58 3.43 9.74
C LEU A 122 15.35 2.25 10.33
N LEU A 123 16.48 1.89 9.73
CA LEU A 123 17.29 0.73 10.11
C LEU A 123 18.63 1.19 10.67
N LYS A 124 19.01 0.66 11.84
CA LYS A 124 20.34 0.95 12.46
C LYS A 124 21.44 0.05 11.89
N ASP A 125 21.10 -1.22 11.70
CA ASP A 125 22.07 -2.27 11.33
C ASP A 125 21.67 -2.84 9.97
N GLN A 126 22.09 -2.16 8.89
CA GLN A 126 21.87 -2.63 7.53
C GLN A 126 23.04 -3.53 7.09
N PRO A 127 22.81 -4.80 6.69
CA PRO A 127 23.80 -5.58 5.98
C PRO A 127 24.24 -4.88 4.69
N ARG A 128 25.45 -5.15 4.20
CA ARG A 128 25.91 -4.54 2.96
C ARG A 128 25.03 -4.90 1.77
N GLY A 129 24.63 -3.93 0.96
CA GLY A 129 23.81 -4.13 -0.23
C GLY A 129 23.23 -2.85 -0.80
N VAL A 130 22.44 -2.99 -1.85
CA VAL A 130 21.58 -1.94 -2.39
C VAL A 130 20.21 -2.05 -1.74
N TYR A 131 19.64 -0.94 -1.33
CA TYR A 131 18.39 -0.85 -0.59
C TYR A 131 17.39 0.02 -1.34
N THR A 132 16.23 -0.53 -1.68
CA THR A 132 15.20 0.17 -2.45
C THR A 132 13.80 -0.14 -1.94
N ARG A 133 12.83 0.69 -2.32
CA ARG A 133 11.39 0.48 -2.14
C ARG A 133 10.95 0.23 -0.69
N PRO A 134 11.37 1.05 0.30
CA PRO A 134 10.85 0.91 1.66
C PRO A 134 9.37 1.26 1.69
N CYS A 135 8.56 0.36 2.22
CA CYS A 135 7.13 0.57 2.42
C CYS A 135 6.72 0.16 3.83
N VAL A 136 6.10 1.08 4.56
CA VAL A 136 5.67 0.87 5.95
C VAL A 136 4.15 0.82 6.00
N VAL A 137 3.61 -0.17 6.73
CA VAL A 137 2.18 -0.27 7.07
C VAL A 137 2.01 -0.53 8.55
N PHE A 138 0.87 -0.17 9.11
CA PHE A 138 0.52 -0.52 10.48
C PHE A 138 -0.28 -1.83 10.49
N ASN A 139 0.09 -2.74 11.37
CA ASN A 139 -0.65 -3.98 11.60
C ASN A 139 -1.51 -3.85 12.86
N PRO A 140 -2.86 -3.82 12.72
CA PRO A 140 -3.75 -3.62 13.86
C PRO A 140 -3.82 -4.82 14.81
N HIS A 141 -3.45 -6.04 14.37
CA HIS A 141 -3.47 -7.23 15.23
C HIS A 141 -2.25 -7.29 16.14
N THR A 142 -1.09 -6.91 15.64
CA THR A 142 0.16 -6.96 16.41
C THR A 142 0.52 -5.62 17.04
N HIS A 143 -0.20 -4.55 16.67
CA HIS A 143 0.11 -3.16 17.05
C HIS A 143 1.54 -2.75 16.67
N LYS A 144 2.07 -3.29 15.55
CA LYS A 144 3.41 -2.97 15.05
C LYS A 144 3.33 -2.24 13.71
N TYR A 145 4.28 -1.36 13.48
CA TYR A 145 4.62 -0.88 12.16
C TYR A 145 5.52 -1.91 11.50
N VAL A 146 5.19 -2.28 10.27
CA VAL A 146 5.87 -3.32 9.50
C VAL A 146 6.46 -2.68 8.26
N LEU A 147 7.78 -2.75 8.13
CA LEU A 147 8.56 -2.27 7.00
C LEU A 147 8.92 -3.43 6.10
N TRP A 148 8.51 -3.37 4.84
CA TRP A 148 9.01 -4.23 3.76
C TRP A 148 9.90 -3.42 2.85
N TYR A 149 10.97 -4.05 2.34
CA TYR A 149 11.90 -3.39 1.43
C TYR A 149 12.67 -4.40 0.58
N ASN A 150 13.16 -3.92 -0.56
CA ASN A 150 14.08 -4.70 -1.37
C ASN A 150 15.50 -4.54 -0.87
N TRP A 151 16.20 -5.65 -0.81
CA TRP A 151 17.61 -5.73 -0.51
C TRP A 151 18.32 -6.57 -1.57
N LEU A 152 19.34 -6.00 -2.20
CA LEU A 152 20.17 -6.65 -3.19
C LEU A 152 21.59 -6.82 -2.61
N PRO A 153 21.92 -7.96 -1.99
CA PRO A 153 23.27 -8.25 -1.49
C PRO A 153 24.30 -8.27 -2.63
N LYS A 154 23.85 -8.61 -3.83
CA LYS A 154 24.54 -8.43 -5.11
C LYS A 154 23.54 -7.82 -6.09
N LEU A 155 24.04 -6.92 -6.94
CA LEU A 155 23.22 -6.31 -7.98
C LEU A 155 22.51 -7.40 -8.81
N TRP A 156 21.23 -7.20 -9.07
CA TRP A 156 20.33 -8.13 -9.77
C TRP A 156 20.01 -9.46 -9.03
N ASN A 157 20.44 -9.61 -7.80
CA ASN A 157 20.05 -10.74 -6.95
C ASN A 157 19.19 -10.24 -5.78
N GLY A 158 17.97 -9.81 -6.10
CA GLY A 158 17.06 -9.20 -5.15
C GLY A 158 16.52 -10.19 -4.13
N GLN A 159 16.35 -9.69 -2.93
CA GLN A 159 15.66 -10.31 -1.80
C GLN A 159 14.65 -9.29 -1.25
N ILE A 160 13.71 -9.79 -0.48
CA ILE A 160 12.77 -8.95 0.27
C ILE A 160 13.05 -9.16 1.74
N ALA A 161 13.19 -8.08 2.48
CA ALA A 161 13.34 -8.15 3.92
C ALA A 161 12.19 -7.43 4.64
N VAL A 162 11.92 -7.88 5.86
CA VAL A 162 10.88 -7.34 6.73
C VAL A 162 11.45 -6.98 8.08
N ALA A 163 11.09 -5.80 8.55
CA ALA A 163 11.45 -5.29 9.87
C ALA A 163 10.21 -4.74 10.58
N THR A 164 10.25 -4.67 11.90
CA THR A 164 9.15 -4.17 12.73
C THR A 164 9.59 -3.11 13.72
N SER A 165 8.67 -2.23 14.08
CA SER A 165 8.86 -1.19 15.10
C SER A 165 7.56 -0.92 15.87
N ASP A 166 7.67 -0.36 17.06
CA ASP A 166 6.55 0.21 17.83
C ASP A 166 6.21 1.64 17.41
N SER A 167 7.02 2.23 16.55
CA SER A 167 6.87 3.62 16.11
C SER A 167 6.94 3.72 14.58
N PRO A 168 6.15 4.61 13.95
CA PRO A 168 6.22 4.83 12.51
C PRO A 168 7.56 5.38 12.04
N VAL A 169 8.35 5.97 12.93
CA VAL A 169 9.67 6.53 12.62
C VAL A 169 10.81 5.57 12.97
N GLY A 170 10.50 4.37 13.44
CA GLY A 170 11.52 3.40 13.86
C GLY A 170 12.08 3.66 15.27
N PRO A 171 13.25 3.09 15.61
CA PRO A 171 14.03 2.19 14.77
C PRO A 171 13.32 0.87 14.49
N PHE A 172 13.48 0.35 13.28
CA PHE A 172 12.95 -0.95 12.89
C PHE A 172 14.00 -2.04 13.14
N THR A 173 13.56 -3.18 13.68
CA THR A 173 14.38 -4.37 13.86
C THR A 173 14.06 -5.37 12.76
N ILE A 174 15.07 -5.84 12.04
CA ILE A 174 14.93 -6.85 10.98
C ILE A 174 14.48 -8.16 11.62
N VAL A 175 13.31 -8.67 11.22
CA VAL A 175 12.73 -9.92 11.72
C VAL A 175 12.80 -11.04 10.69
N ASN A 176 12.86 -10.70 9.41
CA ASN A 176 13.04 -11.64 8.32
C ASN A 176 13.89 -10.99 7.21
N PRO A 177 15.18 -11.33 7.08
CA PRO A 177 16.07 -10.71 6.09
C PRO A 177 15.86 -11.25 4.67
N ASN A 178 15.09 -12.34 4.49
CA ASN A 178 14.83 -12.96 3.21
C ASN A 178 13.47 -13.65 3.19
N VAL A 179 12.43 -12.87 2.97
CA VAL A 179 11.05 -13.36 2.85
C VAL A 179 10.93 -14.20 1.59
N ARG A 180 10.43 -15.41 1.73
CA ARG A 180 10.11 -16.26 0.59
C ARG A 180 8.81 -15.79 -0.04
N VAL A 181 8.87 -15.54 -1.33
CA VAL A 181 7.74 -15.26 -2.22
C VAL A 181 7.73 -16.29 -3.34
N PHE A 182 6.64 -16.38 -4.08
CA PHE A 182 6.49 -17.37 -5.16
C PHE A 182 7.45 -17.10 -6.33
N GLY A 183 7.66 -15.82 -6.67
CA GLY A 183 8.55 -15.43 -7.77
C GLY A 183 10.04 -15.52 -7.42
N SER A 184 10.87 -15.57 -8.44
CA SER A 184 12.33 -15.66 -8.31
C SER A 184 13.02 -14.32 -8.46
N ARG A 185 14.05 -14.07 -7.66
CA ARG A 185 14.82 -12.82 -7.65
C ARG A 185 13.89 -11.59 -7.60
N PRO A 186 13.14 -11.39 -6.49
CA PRO A 186 12.21 -10.28 -6.39
C PRO A 186 12.95 -8.93 -6.50
N GLY A 187 12.34 -8.03 -7.26
CA GLY A 187 12.75 -6.64 -7.42
C GLY A 187 11.77 -5.69 -6.75
N ASP A 188 11.45 -4.59 -7.41
CA ASP A 188 10.53 -3.58 -6.90
C ASP A 188 9.23 -4.16 -6.38
N GLY A 189 8.78 -3.64 -5.26
CA GLY A 189 7.51 -4.04 -4.68
C GLY A 189 6.91 -3.01 -3.74
N SER A 190 5.64 -3.19 -3.43
CA SER A 190 4.90 -2.33 -2.50
C SER A 190 3.87 -3.11 -1.70
N LEU A 191 3.49 -2.57 -0.54
CA LEU A 191 2.47 -3.14 0.33
C LEU A 191 1.10 -2.50 0.04
N PHE A 192 0.06 -3.29 0.19
CA PHE A 192 -1.32 -2.83 0.22
C PHE A 192 -2.03 -3.51 1.40
N VAL A 193 -2.77 -2.74 2.17
CA VAL A 193 -3.66 -3.25 3.22
C VAL A 193 -5.09 -2.90 2.84
N ASP A 194 -5.94 -3.92 2.72
CA ASP A 194 -7.35 -3.74 2.39
C ASP A 194 -8.16 -3.25 3.60
N ASP A 195 -9.38 -2.81 3.35
CA ASP A 195 -10.26 -2.27 4.40
C ASP A 195 -10.64 -3.31 5.47
N ASP A 196 -10.52 -4.62 5.17
CA ASP A 196 -10.70 -5.72 6.12
C ASP A 196 -9.45 -6.05 6.94
N GLY A 197 -8.35 -5.32 6.75
CA GLY A 197 -7.07 -5.55 7.40
C GLY A 197 -6.22 -6.65 6.76
N THR A 198 -6.63 -7.22 5.63
CA THR A 198 -5.79 -8.19 4.91
C THR A 198 -4.66 -7.48 4.19
N GLY A 199 -3.43 -7.92 4.44
CA GLY A 199 -2.23 -7.39 3.78
C GLY A 199 -1.91 -8.12 2.49
N TYR A 200 -1.40 -7.38 1.51
CA TYR A 200 -0.92 -7.88 0.22
C TYR A 200 0.42 -7.24 -0.14
N TYR A 201 1.25 -8.00 -0.84
CA TYR A 201 2.49 -7.52 -1.41
C TYR A 201 2.45 -7.71 -2.92
N ILE A 202 2.56 -6.61 -3.67
CA ILE A 202 2.72 -6.63 -5.12
C ILE A 202 4.19 -6.39 -5.45
N TYR A 203 4.77 -7.20 -6.35
CA TYR A 203 6.19 -7.11 -6.64
C TYR A 203 6.53 -7.61 -8.05
N THR A 204 7.69 -7.16 -8.53
CA THR A 204 8.31 -7.64 -9.76
C THR A 204 9.21 -8.82 -9.48
N SER A 205 9.01 -9.94 -10.17
CA SER A 205 9.90 -11.10 -10.17
C SER A 205 10.87 -10.99 -11.34
N MET A 206 12.09 -10.51 -11.09
CA MET A 206 13.11 -10.31 -12.13
C MET A 206 13.53 -11.62 -12.80
N GLY A 207 13.56 -12.72 -12.03
CA GLY A 207 13.92 -14.05 -12.53
C GLY A 207 12.90 -14.68 -13.46
N ASP A 208 11.66 -14.18 -13.43
CA ASP A 208 10.54 -14.69 -14.24
C ASP A 208 10.22 -13.76 -15.41
N GLY A 209 11.22 -13.03 -15.92
CA GLY A 209 11.05 -12.08 -17.02
C GLY A 209 10.40 -10.76 -16.58
N TYR A 210 10.72 -10.28 -15.39
CA TYR A 210 10.12 -9.11 -14.79
C TYR A 210 8.60 -9.22 -14.69
N ALA A 211 8.15 -10.37 -14.23
CA ALA A 211 6.74 -10.67 -14.04
C ALA A 211 6.21 -10.05 -12.76
N VAL A 212 5.05 -9.40 -12.82
CA VAL A 212 4.38 -8.85 -11.64
C VAL A 212 3.39 -9.85 -11.08
N ARG A 213 3.41 -10.01 -9.75
CA ARG A 213 2.51 -10.85 -8.96
C ARG A 213 2.04 -10.12 -7.71
N VAL A 214 0.92 -10.58 -7.18
CA VAL A 214 0.42 -10.19 -5.86
C VAL A 214 0.43 -11.42 -4.96
N GLU A 215 0.90 -11.27 -3.74
CA GLU A 215 0.80 -12.28 -2.70
C GLU A 215 0.00 -11.78 -1.51
N ARG A 216 -0.82 -12.65 -0.96
CA ARG A 216 -1.48 -12.40 0.31
C ARG A 216 -0.50 -12.64 1.45
N LEU A 217 -0.52 -11.74 2.41
CA LEU A 217 0.35 -11.81 3.58
C LEU A 217 -0.30 -12.63 4.72
N LYS A 218 0.55 -13.13 5.61
CA LYS A 218 0.12 -13.66 6.91
C LYS A 218 -0.54 -12.55 7.73
N PRO A 219 -1.36 -12.89 8.74
CA PRO A 219 -2.04 -11.88 9.57
C PRO A 219 -1.11 -10.90 10.29
N ASP A 220 0.14 -11.30 10.56
CA ASP A 220 1.18 -10.46 11.17
C ASP A 220 1.93 -9.57 10.15
N TYR A 221 1.68 -9.74 8.85
CA TYR A 221 2.37 -9.12 7.72
C TYR A 221 3.87 -9.43 7.61
N LEU A 222 4.37 -10.47 8.28
CA LEU A 222 5.80 -10.81 8.31
C LEU A 222 6.23 -11.81 7.23
N GLY A 223 5.33 -12.15 6.31
CA GLY A 223 5.61 -13.07 5.23
C GLY A 223 4.39 -13.38 4.37
N SER A 224 4.60 -14.05 3.25
CA SER A 224 3.54 -14.59 2.41
C SER A 224 2.80 -15.74 3.13
N ASN A 225 1.48 -15.83 2.95
CA ASN A 225 0.70 -16.98 3.42
C ASN A 225 0.68 -18.14 2.40
N GLY A 226 1.29 -17.94 1.21
CA GLY A 226 1.35 -18.92 0.12
C GLY A 226 0.27 -18.75 -0.95
N GLU A 227 -0.70 -17.84 -0.76
CA GLU A 227 -1.67 -17.50 -1.80
C GLU A 227 -1.09 -16.42 -2.72
N THR A 228 -1.02 -16.70 -4.02
CA THR A 228 -0.48 -15.78 -5.02
C THR A 228 -1.41 -15.64 -6.21
N SER A 229 -1.37 -14.49 -6.85
CA SER A 229 -2.03 -14.29 -8.15
C SER A 229 -1.35 -15.10 -9.26
N SER A 230 -2.02 -15.24 -10.38
CA SER A 230 -1.33 -15.46 -11.66
C SER A 230 -0.40 -14.28 -11.98
N ILE A 231 0.42 -14.40 -13.01
CA ILE A 231 1.21 -13.29 -13.52
C ILE A 231 0.25 -12.23 -14.09
N LEU A 232 0.41 -10.98 -13.64
CA LEU A 232 -0.39 -9.85 -14.11
C LEU A 232 0.14 -9.30 -15.43
N ALA A 233 1.45 -9.12 -15.51
CA ALA A 233 2.16 -8.59 -16.67
C ALA A 233 3.62 -9.02 -16.60
N LYS A 234 4.35 -8.92 -17.73
CA LYS A 234 5.80 -9.14 -17.83
C LYS A 234 6.50 -7.93 -18.44
N GLY A 235 7.82 -7.83 -18.26
CA GLY A 235 8.61 -6.72 -18.78
C GLY A 235 8.26 -5.38 -18.12
N VAL A 236 7.82 -5.40 -16.87
CA VAL A 236 7.38 -4.22 -16.11
C VAL A 236 8.01 -4.19 -14.73
N GLU A 237 8.06 -3.01 -14.11
CA GLU A 237 8.59 -2.78 -12.76
C GLU A 237 7.75 -1.77 -11.98
N ALA A 238 8.22 -1.43 -10.79
CA ALA A 238 7.62 -0.42 -9.91
C ALA A 238 6.11 -0.64 -9.67
N PRO A 239 5.65 -1.86 -9.34
CA PRO A 239 4.24 -2.13 -9.19
C PRO A 239 3.68 -1.53 -7.90
N VAL A 240 2.44 -1.03 -8.00
CA VAL A 240 1.63 -0.61 -6.85
C VAL A 240 0.23 -1.20 -6.96
N LEU A 241 -0.36 -1.52 -5.81
CA LEU A 241 -1.74 -2.01 -5.70
C LEU A 241 -2.54 -1.05 -4.83
N PHE A 242 -3.73 -0.69 -5.27
CA PHE A 242 -4.67 0.06 -4.44
C PHE A 242 -6.11 -0.32 -4.78
N ARG A 243 -7.04 0.03 -3.90
CA ARG A 243 -8.47 -0.20 -4.08
C ARG A 243 -9.23 1.12 -4.14
N ARG A 244 -10.14 1.21 -5.10
CA ARG A 244 -11.14 2.27 -5.17
C ARG A 244 -12.51 1.66 -5.42
N ASN A 245 -13.45 1.91 -4.53
CA ASN A 245 -14.75 1.23 -4.52
C ASN A 245 -14.57 -0.30 -4.52
N ASN A 246 -15.15 -0.99 -5.48
CA ASN A 246 -15.08 -2.45 -5.61
C ASN A 246 -14.01 -2.94 -6.59
N LEU A 247 -13.12 -2.06 -7.06
CA LEU A 247 -12.05 -2.41 -8.00
C LEU A 247 -10.68 -2.27 -7.34
N TYR A 248 -9.85 -3.28 -7.57
CA TYR A 248 -8.42 -3.25 -7.29
C TYR A 248 -7.70 -2.82 -8.55
N TYR A 249 -6.75 -1.93 -8.39
CA TYR A 249 -5.93 -1.37 -9.46
C TYR A 249 -4.48 -1.77 -9.20
N ALA A 250 -3.89 -2.48 -10.15
CA ALA A 250 -2.46 -2.73 -10.20
C ALA A 250 -1.86 -1.82 -11.27
N LEU A 251 -0.93 -0.97 -10.88
CA LEU A 251 -0.21 -0.08 -11.78
C LEU A 251 1.24 -0.53 -11.86
N CYS A 252 1.81 -0.55 -13.07
CA CYS A 252 3.19 -0.93 -13.32
C CYS A 252 3.83 0.06 -14.28
N GLY A 253 5.12 0.36 -14.07
CA GLY A 253 5.95 1.11 -15.00
C GLY A 253 6.67 0.19 -16.00
N PRO A 254 7.21 0.73 -17.11
CA PRO A 254 8.09 -0.01 -17.99
C PRO A 254 9.44 -0.26 -17.33
N LEU A 255 10.19 -1.22 -17.85
CA LEU A 255 11.60 -1.38 -17.47
C LEU A 255 12.40 -0.20 -18.01
N CYS A 256 12.94 0.60 -17.11
CA CYS A 256 13.81 1.71 -17.47
C CYS A 256 14.85 1.97 -16.37
N PRO A 257 16.12 2.07 -16.71
CA PRO A 257 17.11 2.56 -15.76
C PRO A 257 16.77 4.01 -15.41
N ASP A 258 16.43 4.25 -14.15
CA ASP A 258 16.10 5.57 -13.59
C ASP A 258 15.05 6.38 -14.36
N CYS A 259 14.54 5.92 -15.51
CA CYS A 259 13.52 6.58 -16.35
C CYS A 259 13.74 8.12 -16.50
N PRO A 260 14.90 8.62 -16.95
CA PRO A 260 15.15 10.06 -17.01
C PRO A 260 14.19 10.78 -17.97
N GLU A 261 13.69 10.07 -18.97
CA GLU A 261 12.69 10.58 -19.92
C GLU A 261 11.25 10.49 -19.39
N GLY A 262 11.08 9.96 -18.18
CA GLY A 262 9.80 9.66 -17.59
C GLY A 262 9.29 8.26 -17.92
N SER A 263 8.11 7.93 -17.41
CA SER A 263 7.51 6.60 -17.53
C SER A 263 6.11 6.63 -18.13
N GLN A 264 5.66 5.46 -18.56
CA GLN A 264 4.27 5.14 -18.83
C GLN A 264 3.69 4.42 -17.60
N VAL A 265 2.39 4.29 -17.54
CA VAL A 265 1.72 3.54 -16.50
C VAL A 265 0.75 2.54 -17.13
N LEU A 266 1.07 1.26 -17.02
CA LEU A 266 0.18 0.16 -17.35
C LEU A 266 -0.82 -0.01 -16.20
N VAL A 267 -2.11 -0.03 -16.52
CA VAL A 267 -3.20 -0.17 -15.55
C VAL A 267 -3.92 -1.51 -15.79
N LEU A 268 -3.98 -2.31 -14.73
CA LEU A 268 -4.77 -3.54 -14.69
C LEU A 268 -5.77 -3.44 -13.55
N THR A 269 -6.96 -4.03 -13.74
CA THR A 269 -8.00 -4.02 -12.71
C THR A 269 -8.57 -5.40 -12.46
N SER A 270 -9.06 -5.62 -11.24
CA SER A 270 -9.74 -6.83 -10.82
C SER A 270 -10.78 -6.51 -9.75
N ILE A 271 -11.76 -7.40 -9.57
CA ILE A 271 -12.68 -7.39 -8.42
C ILE A 271 -12.10 -8.11 -7.20
N SER A 272 -10.94 -8.72 -7.35
CA SER A 272 -10.23 -9.45 -6.29
C SER A 272 -8.77 -9.02 -6.24
N PRO A 273 -8.15 -8.89 -5.07
CA PRO A 273 -6.75 -8.47 -4.95
C PRO A 273 -5.75 -9.49 -5.53
N LEU A 274 -6.15 -10.76 -5.65
CA LEU A 274 -5.34 -11.82 -6.27
C LEU A 274 -5.74 -12.09 -7.74
N GLY A 275 -6.64 -11.28 -8.30
CA GLY A 275 -7.04 -11.41 -9.70
C GLY A 275 -8.26 -12.33 -9.92
N PRO A 276 -8.54 -12.72 -11.18
CA PRO A 276 -7.73 -12.37 -12.36
C PRO A 276 -7.78 -10.86 -12.68
N PHE A 277 -6.64 -10.33 -13.12
CA PHE A 277 -6.51 -8.93 -13.53
C PHE A 277 -6.67 -8.80 -15.04
N THR A 278 -7.35 -7.74 -15.46
CA THR A 278 -7.55 -7.38 -16.86
C THR A 278 -6.93 -6.03 -17.15
N ALA A 279 -6.18 -5.92 -18.23
CA ALA A 279 -5.67 -4.62 -18.67
C ALA A 279 -6.79 -3.67 -19.04
N ARG A 280 -6.70 -2.44 -18.53
CA ARG A 280 -7.67 -1.37 -18.85
C ARG A 280 -7.07 -0.36 -19.80
N SER A 281 -5.95 0.21 -19.42
CA SER A 281 -5.28 1.23 -20.23
C SER A 281 -3.79 1.23 -19.90
N ASN A 282 -3.02 1.70 -20.88
CA ASN A 282 -1.65 2.15 -20.65
C ASN A 282 -1.72 3.68 -20.68
N ILE A 283 -1.79 4.29 -19.51
CA ILE A 283 -1.94 5.74 -19.38
C ILE A 283 -0.60 6.43 -19.58
N ASN A 284 -0.64 7.62 -20.16
CA ASN A 284 0.55 8.41 -20.46
C ASN A 284 1.58 7.68 -21.34
N ARG A 285 1.13 6.78 -22.19
CA ARG A 285 1.98 6.13 -23.19
C ARG A 285 2.35 7.08 -24.33
N ARG A 286 3.49 6.85 -24.92
CA ARG A 286 3.83 7.40 -26.24
C ARG A 286 3.11 6.57 -27.31
N SER A 287 2.80 7.16 -28.47
CA SER A 287 2.10 6.46 -29.56
C SER A 287 2.95 5.31 -30.15
N GLY A 288 2.31 4.19 -30.40
CA GLY A 288 2.94 2.96 -30.90
C GLY A 288 2.38 1.73 -30.19
N ASN A 289 2.93 0.60 -30.35
CA ASN A 289 2.36 -0.67 -29.92
C ASN A 289 2.46 -0.84 -28.40
N GLY A 290 1.40 -0.49 -27.68
CA GLY A 290 1.28 -0.77 -26.26
C GLY A 290 1.50 -2.25 -25.93
N ALA A 291 1.34 -2.61 -24.67
CA ALA A 291 1.50 -3.98 -24.19
C ALA A 291 0.90 -5.01 -25.19
N SER A 292 1.71 -6.00 -25.57
CA SER A 292 1.26 -7.16 -26.32
C SER A 292 0.92 -8.30 -25.36
N THR A 293 0.06 -9.23 -25.77
CA THR A 293 -0.14 -10.48 -25.05
C THR A 293 0.90 -11.51 -25.54
N GLU A 294 1.44 -12.33 -24.63
CA GLU A 294 2.21 -13.50 -25.05
C GLU A 294 1.31 -14.46 -25.83
N PRO A 295 1.80 -15.06 -26.93
CA PRO A 295 1.01 -16.03 -27.71
C PRO A 295 0.49 -17.17 -26.81
N GLY A 296 -0.83 -17.34 -26.77
CA GLY A 296 -1.49 -18.37 -25.98
C GLY A 296 -1.60 -18.12 -24.47
N GLN A 297 -1.28 -16.92 -24.00
CA GLN A 297 -1.46 -16.49 -22.62
C GLN A 297 -2.06 -15.08 -22.58
N ASP A 298 -3.03 -14.86 -21.69
CA ASP A 298 -3.60 -13.54 -21.44
C ASP A 298 -2.67 -12.66 -20.57
N ILE A 299 -1.36 -12.76 -20.77
CA ILE A 299 -0.34 -12.04 -20.04
C ILE A 299 0.14 -10.87 -20.88
N LEU A 300 -0.01 -9.67 -20.34
CA LEU A 300 0.53 -8.47 -20.96
C LEU A 300 2.05 -8.44 -20.87
N VAL A 301 2.70 -8.22 -21.99
CA VAL A 301 4.12 -7.92 -22.08
C VAL A 301 4.25 -6.47 -22.51
N ALA A 302 4.79 -5.62 -21.63
CA ALA A 302 5.08 -4.25 -22.00
C ALA A 302 6.24 -4.24 -23.01
N SER A 303 5.97 -3.78 -24.21
CA SER A 303 6.98 -3.46 -25.19
C SER A 303 7.41 -2.00 -25.03
N ARG A 304 8.56 -1.68 -25.60
CA ARG A 304 9.25 -0.38 -25.47
C ARG A 304 8.33 0.86 -25.51
N PHE A 305 8.83 1.96 -24.92
CA PHE A 305 8.21 3.29 -24.97
C PHE A 305 7.70 3.66 -26.36
N ASP A 306 6.45 4.03 -26.44
CA ASP A 306 5.85 4.57 -27.65
C ASP A 306 6.25 6.05 -27.79
N GLU A 307 6.80 6.44 -28.93
CA GLU A 307 7.15 7.82 -29.21
C GLU A 307 5.90 8.69 -29.42
N GLY A 308 5.84 9.87 -28.83
CA GLY A 308 4.89 10.95 -29.18
C GLY A 308 3.74 11.27 -28.23
N ALA A 309 3.36 10.40 -27.26
CA ALA A 309 2.33 10.74 -26.28
C ALA A 309 2.92 11.43 -25.03
N PRO A 310 2.12 12.20 -24.28
CA PRO A 310 2.57 12.75 -23.01
C PRO A 310 2.97 11.61 -22.06
N ILE A 311 4.14 11.75 -21.46
CA ILE A 311 4.67 10.82 -20.45
C ILE A 311 4.61 11.48 -19.08
N VAL A 312 4.55 10.67 -18.03
CA VAL A 312 4.80 11.15 -16.68
C VAL A 312 6.31 11.34 -16.55
N PRO A 313 6.83 12.55 -16.23
CA PRO A 313 8.26 12.82 -16.22
C PRO A 313 8.95 12.27 -14.96
N ALA A 314 8.60 11.04 -14.54
CA ALA A 314 9.11 10.42 -13.34
C ALA A 314 8.90 8.90 -13.38
N GLN A 315 9.73 8.15 -12.64
CA GLN A 315 9.52 6.74 -12.39
C GLN A 315 8.49 6.56 -11.27
N GLN A 316 7.48 5.71 -11.48
CA GLN A 316 6.45 5.41 -10.49
C GLN A 316 7.07 4.89 -9.18
N THR A 317 6.55 5.39 -8.06
CA THR A 317 6.94 4.90 -6.73
C THR A 317 5.74 4.44 -5.90
N TRP A 318 4.66 5.23 -5.85
CA TRP A 318 3.55 5.00 -4.94
C TRP A 318 2.23 5.59 -5.44
N ILE A 319 1.13 5.11 -4.87
CA ILE A 319 -0.18 5.77 -4.92
C ILE A 319 -0.57 6.15 -3.49
N ALA A 320 -0.52 7.43 -3.18
CA ALA A 320 -0.96 7.92 -1.88
C ALA A 320 -2.49 8.04 -1.83
N ARG A 321 -3.08 7.55 -0.73
CA ARG A 321 -4.51 7.71 -0.42
C ARG A 321 -4.65 8.80 0.63
N ILE A 322 -5.18 9.95 0.23
CA ILE A 322 -5.40 11.11 1.10
C ILE A 322 -6.89 11.18 1.46
N PRO A 323 -7.26 11.14 2.75
CA PRO A 323 -8.65 11.31 3.14
C PRO A 323 -9.12 12.74 2.84
N THR A 324 -10.26 12.90 2.15
CA THR A 324 -10.88 14.20 1.91
C THR A 324 -12.35 14.17 2.31
N SER A 325 -13.01 15.34 2.34
CA SER A 325 -14.45 15.45 2.65
C SER A 325 -15.34 14.77 1.61
N GLU A 326 -14.83 14.57 0.39
CA GLU A 326 -15.57 13.95 -0.72
C GLU A 326 -15.21 12.47 -0.92
N GLY A 327 -14.48 11.89 0.04
CA GLY A 327 -13.90 10.56 -0.04
C GLY A 327 -12.40 10.59 -0.32
N PRO A 328 -11.74 9.43 -0.44
CA PRO A 328 -10.31 9.40 -0.60
C PRO A 328 -9.86 9.91 -1.97
N ALA A 329 -8.91 10.83 -1.97
CA ALA A 329 -8.16 11.21 -3.16
C ALA A 329 -6.96 10.27 -3.34
N PHE A 330 -6.68 9.87 -4.57
CA PHE A 330 -5.53 9.05 -4.93
C PHE A 330 -4.53 9.91 -5.70
N ILE A 331 -3.28 9.91 -5.26
CA ILE A 331 -2.22 10.73 -5.83
C ILE A 331 -1.12 9.80 -6.32
N TRP A 332 -0.83 9.85 -7.61
CA TRP A 332 0.30 9.17 -8.19
C TRP A 332 1.59 9.88 -7.79
N MET A 333 2.57 9.13 -7.35
CA MET A 333 3.88 9.63 -6.93
C MET A 333 4.98 8.97 -7.77
N GLY A 334 6.02 9.74 -8.06
CA GLY A 334 7.19 9.26 -8.79
C GLY A 334 8.43 10.08 -8.51
N ASP A 335 9.60 9.47 -8.72
CA ASP A 335 10.89 10.13 -8.68
C ASP A 335 11.31 10.57 -10.07
N ARG A 336 11.65 11.84 -10.19
CA ARG A 336 12.12 12.45 -11.42
C ARG A 336 13.65 12.47 -11.41
N TRP A 337 14.21 11.34 -11.80
CA TRP A 337 15.67 11.17 -11.83
C TRP A 337 16.36 12.14 -12.76
N GLU A 338 17.60 12.53 -12.42
CA GLU A 338 18.43 13.49 -13.16
C GLU A 338 17.79 14.88 -13.30
N SER A 339 16.88 15.21 -12.41
CA SER A 339 16.14 16.47 -12.46
C SER A 339 16.84 17.61 -11.72
N CYS A 340 17.69 17.31 -10.75
CA CYS A 340 18.38 18.34 -10.01
C CYS A 340 19.60 18.87 -10.80
N PRO A 341 19.72 20.20 -10.96
CA PRO A 341 20.81 20.80 -11.76
C PRO A 341 22.22 20.56 -11.24
N ASP A 342 22.35 20.17 -9.96
CA ASP A 342 23.66 19.87 -9.34
C ASP A 342 24.15 18.43 -9.57
N GLY A 343 23.34 17.58 -10.22
CA GLY A 343 23.67 16.19 -10.50
C GLY A 343 23.69 15.26 -9.28
N VAL A 344 23.21 15.73 -8.12
CA VAL A 344 23.16 14.95 -6.89
C VAL A 344 21.88 14.15 -6.83
N LYS A 345 21.96 12.81 -6.81
CA LYS A 345 20.81 11.90 -6.85
C LYS A 345 19.84 12.13 -5.70
N GLY A 346 20.33 12.35 -4.50
CA GLY A 346 19.51 12.64 -3.32
C GLY A 346 18.77 13.99 -3.39
N HIS A 347 19.07 14.81 -4.39
CA HIS A 347 18.41 16.10 -4.61
C HIS A 347 17.36 16.06 -5.73
N ASP A 348 17.20 14.93 -6.41
CA ASP A 348 16.24 14.77 -7.48
C ASP A 348 14.79 15.04 -7.01
N PHE A 349 13.96 15.46 -7.94
CA PHE A 349 12.60 15.90 -7.63
C PHE A 349 11.66 14.69 -7.45
N GLN A 350 10.80 14.79 -6.47
CA GLN A 350 9.66 13.89 -6.32
C GLN A 350 8.44 14.56 -6.94
N SER A 351 7.88 13.95 -7.97
CA SER A 351 6.69 14.45 -8.66
C SER A 351 5.44 13.80 -8.10
N TRP A 352 4.49 14.61 -7.64
CA TRP A 352 3.19 14.18 -7.15
C TRP A 352 2.10 14.73 -8.07
N SER A 353 1.31 13.84 -8.67
CA SER A 353 0.22 14.26 -9.55
C SER A 353 -0.86 15.00 -8.78
N ALA A 354 -1.65 15.80 -9.47
CA ALA A 354 -2.98 16.15 -8.95
C ALA A 354 -3.80 14.86 -8.73
N PRO A 355 -4.86 14.89 -7.91
CA PRO A 355 -5.69 13.72 -7.66
C PRO A 355 -6.11 13.01 -8.94
N LEU A 356 -5.93 11.69 -8.97
CA LEU A 356 -6.30 10.85 -10.11
C LEU A 356 -7.78 11.05 -10.43
N LYS A 357 -8.07 11.18 -11.71
CA LYS A 357 -9.44 11.25 -12.23
C LYS A 357 -9.81 9.92 -12.84
N PHE A 358 -11.05 9.53 -12.67
CA PHE A 358 -11.59 8.27 -13.17
C PHE A 358 -12.77 8.51 -14.07
N SER A 359 -12.89 7.70 -15.14
CA SER A 359 -14.10 7.65 -15.95
C SER A 359 -15.27 7.03 -15.17
N PRO A 360 -16.53 7.12 -15.65
CA PRO A 360 -17.65 6.40 -15.06
C PRO A 360 -17.43 4.87 -14.98
N ASP A 361 -16.70 4.30 -15.93
CA ASP A 361 -16.37 2.86 -15.99
C ASP A 361 -15.18 2.48 -15.12
N GLY A 362 -14.58 3.45 -14.41
CA GLY A 362 -13.47 3.23 -13.50
C GLY A 362 -12.09 3.30 -14.14
N ASP A 363 -11.95 3.66 -15.41
CA ASP A 363 -10.63 3.84 -16.02
C ASP A 363 -9.92 5.08 -15.47
N ILE A 364 -8.63 4.96 -15.19
CA ILE A 364 -7.80 6.09 -14.79
C ILE A 364 -7.56 6.96 -16.04
N LEU A 365 -7.94 8.23 -15.96
CA LEU A 365 -7.65 9.20 -17.00
C LEU A 365 -6.16 9.56 -17.01
N PRO A 366 -5.60 10.07 -18.15
CA PRO A 366 -4.21 10.45 -18.24
C PRO A 366 -3.75 11.33 -17.08
N ILE A 367 -2.66 10.94 -16.44
CA ILE A 367 -2.07 11.64 -15.31
C ILE A 367 -1.44 12.93 -15.81
N LYS A 368 -1.72 14.02 -15.10
CA LYS A 368 -1.11 15.32 -15.36
C LYS A 368 -0.22 15.70 -14.19
N ILE A 369 1.06 15.91 -14.46
CA ILE A 369 1.95 16.53 -13.50
C ILE A 369 1.81 18.03 -13.65
N VAL A 370 1.24 18.64 -12.64
CA VAL A 370 1.01 20.09 -12.57
C VAL A 370 2.11 20.68 -11.69
N GLU A 371 2.67 21.80 -12.09
CA GLU A 371 3.76 22.46 -11.36
C GLU A 371 3.38 22.76 -9.91
N ARG A 372 2.17 23.29 -9.71
CA ARG A 372 1.60 23.55 -8.38
C ARG A 372 0.13 23.22 -8.39
N TRP A 373 -0.34 22.55 -7.33
CA TRP A 373 -1.74 22.24 -7.15
C TRP A 373 -2.08 22.15 -5.66
N HIS A 374 -3.37 22.20 -5.33
CA HIS A 374 -3.84 22.21 -3.95
C HIS A 374 -4.68 20.97 -3.66
N ILE A 375 -4.56 20.48 -2.42
CA ILE A 375 -5.44 19.46 -1.88
C ILE A 375 -6.02 19.94 -0.56
N THR A 376 -7.32 19.74 -0.38
CA THR A 376 -8.02 20.09 0.85
C THR A 376 -8.61 18.84 1.47
N TRP A 377 -8.36 18.62 2.73
CA TRP A 377 -8.95 17.50 3.48
C TRP A 377 -9.58 17.99 4.79
N ALA A 378 -10.53 17.18 5.30
CA ALA A 378 -11.12 17.45 6.61
C ALA A 378 -10.21 16.90 7.71
N TRP A 379 -9.98 17.69 8.74
CA TRP A 379 -9.22 17.32 9.93
C TRP A 379 -10.13 17.12 11.12
N GLY A 380 -9.90 16.03 11.86
CA GLY A 380 -10.43 15.81 13.21
C GLY A 380 -11.76 15.08 13.24
N ASP A 381 -11.71 13.93 13.84
CA ASP A 381 -12.60 13.45 14.90
C ASP A 381 -11.74 13.01 16.07
#